data_9eb3332f8645f486d2a354d8b60411d8
#
_entry.id   9eb3332f8645f486d2a354d8b60411d8
#
_cell.length_a   1.000
_cell.length_b   1.000
_cell.length_c   1.000
_cell.angle_alpha   90.00
_cell.angle_beta   90.00
_cell.angle_gamma   90.00
#
_symmetry.space_group_name_H-M   'P 1'
#
loop_
_entity.id
_entity.type
_entity.pdbx_description
1 polymer ?
#
loop_
_entity_poly.entity_id
_entity_poly.type
_entity_poly.pdbx_seq_one_letter_code
_entity_poly.pdbx_strand_id
1 'polypeptide(L)'
;NAAMANGLRGLLILSSEDCIRQSVIAAIYYSELMEKGQEITQIFQTVIDNLKFRIILMDQIGNVIVDNRAFEITDHQTFKKELLLFIPVLLQQSTDRGCKKIGTQGIEIIGKRVSYRNQDCFLFFISLMHKGYASQADITIEKPLSVTLSPEFINTLQKNNPRVQAVAEIVTASVSPPPVLILGEYGTGKSSLAYYLHGLRKEPMAPFIFVRCNLLTRKRWNAFLDKTASPLNENGCTLYLENIHLLPIELQQELSAYIVDSAADQRHFIIASATNRIHHLLSNDQFLYPLYQKISSLHVILAPLREFPDSITDFSQIFLTAANQEYQKSIRGFEEGVVALLEQQHWNTNLSQLKTFIQQLVLTAQGAQITLKEAQTLLLNDNTIPPEETEYLN
;
A
#
# COMPACT_ATOMS: atom_id res chain seq x y z
N ASN A 1 -12.72 -6.36 -32.94
CA ASN A 1 -11.98 -7.53 -32.42
C ASN A 1 -10.56 -7.17 -31.93
N ALA A 2 -9.76 -6.38 -32.69
CA ALA A 2 -8.43 -5.95 -32.25
C ALA A 2 -8.48 -4.96 -31.06
N ALA A 3 -9.45 -4.07 -31.00
CA ALA A 3 -9.63 -3.14 -29.88
C ALA A 3 -10.05 -3.85 -28.58
N MET A 4 -10.79 -4.95 -28.65
CA MET A 4 -11.14 -5.79 -27.52
C MET A 4 -9.98 -6.63 -27.02
N ALA A 5 -9.16 -7.20 -27.92
CA ALA A 5 -7.94 -7.90 -27.53
C ALA A 5 -6.93 -6.95 -26.84
N ASN A 6 -6.85 -5.70 -27.29
CA ASN A 6 -6.04 -4.66 -26.63
C ASN A 6 -6.64 -4.19 -25.30
N GLY A 7 -7.98 -4.14 -25.17
CA GLY A 7 -8.65 -3.85 -23.90
C GLY A 7 -8.42 -4.94 -22.86
N LEU A 8 -8.51 -6.21 -23.26
CA LEU A 8 -8.22 -7.36 -22.38
C LEU A 8 -6.72 -7.46 -22.02
N ARG A 9 -5.82 -7.11 -22.93
CA ARG A 9 -4.39 -6.98 -22.60
C ARG A 9 -4.13 -5.82 -21.64
N GLY A 10 -4.86 -4.72 -21.74
CA GLY A 10 -4.84 -3.62 -20.75
C GLY A 10 -5.33 -4.07 -19.38
N LEU A 11 -6.32 -4.95 -19.30
CA LEU A 11 -6.83 -5.56 -18.08
C LEU A 11 -5.75 -6.37 -17.32
N LEU A 12 -4.87 -7.06 -18.03
CA LEU A 12 -3.79 -7.87 -17.45
C LEU A 12 -2.61 -7.02 -16.93
N ILE A 13 -2.52 -5.75 -17.32
CA ILE A 13 -1.44 -4.83 -16.93
C ILE A 13 -1.85 -4.00 -15.69
N LEU A 14 -3.13 -4.00 -15.31
CA LEU A 14 -3.62 -3.20 -14.20
C LEU A 14 -3.22 -3.84 -12.86
N SER A 15 -2.30 -3.17 -12.16
CA SER A 15 -1.58 -3.65 -10.99
C SER A 15 -2.36 -3.57 -9.67
N SER A 16 -3.62 -3.12 -9.68
CA SER A 16 -4.38 -2.89 -8.47
C SER A 16 -5.60 -3.80 -8.34
N GLU A 17 -5.89 -4.26 -7.12
CA GLU A 17 -7.06 -5.12 -6.82
C GLU A 17 -8.38 -4.43 -7.21
N ASP A 18 -8.47 -3.10 -7.00
CA ASP A 18 -9.63 -2.33 -7.43
C ASP A 18 -9.73 -2.24 -8.95
N CYS A 19 -8.60 -2.13 -9.66
CA CYS A 19 -8.58 -2.21 -11.11
C CYS A 19 -8.99 -3.59 -11.61
N ILE A 20 -8.53 -4.66 -10.96
CA ILE A 20 -8.96 -6.03 -11.28
C ILE A 20 -10.46 -6.19 -10.97
N ARG A 21 -10.94 -5.69 -9.83
CA ARG A 21 -12.36 -5.69 -9.48
C ARG A 21 -13.21 -4.91 -10.48
N GLN A 22 -12.79 -3.70 -10.84
CA GLN A 22 -13.48 -2.89 -11.87
C GLN A 22 -13.46 -3.59 -13.22
N SER A 23 -12.38 -4.25 -13.54
CA SER A 23 -12.23 -5.00 -14.79
C SER A 23 -13.11 -6.25 -14.83
N VAL A 24 -13.23 -6.98 -13.72
CA VAL A 24 -14.15 -8.12 -13.59
C VAL A 24 -15.61 -7.64 -13.74
N ILE A 25 -15.95 -6.51 -13.11
CA ILE A 25 -17.27 -5.91 -13.23
C ILE A 25 -17.54 -5.48 -14.68
N ALA A 26 -16.58 -4.78 -15.30
CA ALA A 26 -16.70 -4.37 -16.70
C ALA A 26 -16.86 -5.58 -17.63
N ALA A 27 -16.11 -6.67 -17.40
CA ALA A 27 -16.22 -7.87 -18.22
C ALA A 27 -17.54 -8.61 -18.03
N ILE A 28 -18.16 -8.60 -16.83
CA ILE A 28 -19.50 -9.10 -16.60
C ILE A 28 -20.51 -8.29 -17.44
N TYR A 29 -20.42 -6.94 -17.44
CA TYR A 29 -21.26 -6.10 -18.29
C TYR A 29 -21.03 -6.33 -19.79
N TYR A 30 -19.77 -6.50 -20.21
CA TYR A 30 -19.43 -6.78 -21.61
C TYR A 30 -19.89 -8.17 -22.07
N SER A 31 -19.92 -9.18 -21.18
CA SER A 31 -20.44 -10.51 -21.53
C SER A 31 -21.95 -10.50 -21.83
N GLU A 32 -22.69 -9.56 -21.23
CA GLU A 32 -24.11 -9.33 -21.56
C GLU A 32 -24.31 -8.69 -22.94
N LEU A 33 -23.40 -7.79 -23.35
CA LEU A 33 -23.49 -7.09 -24.65
C LEU A 33 -23.09 -7.97 -25.83
N MET A 34 -22.40 -9.10 -25.57
CA MET A 34 -21.86 -9.98 -26.59
C MET A 34 -22.46 -11.39 -26.50
N GLU A 35 -23.72 -11.55 -26.84
CA GLU A 35 -24.37 -12.86 -27.02
C GLU A 35 -23.70 -13.82 -28.04
N LYS A 36 -22.54 -13.46 -28.61
CA LYS A 36 -21.83 -14.18 -29.66
C LYS A 36 -20.37 -14.55 -29.39
N GLY A 37 -19.87 -14.55 -28.14
CA GLY A 37 -18.45 -14.70 -27.89
C GLY A 37 -18.06 -15.87 -26.99
N GLN A 38 -18.15 -17.12 -27.43
CA GLN A 38 -17.60 -18.28 -26.68
C GLN A 38 -16.11 -18.11 -26.34
N GLU A 39 -15.31 -17.49 -27.21
CA GLU A 39 -13.89 -17.23 -26.99
C GLU A 39 -13.63 -16.22 -25.88
N ILE A 40 -14.43 -15.16 -25.78
CA ILE A 40 -14.28 -14.12 -24.73
C ILE A 40 -14.65 -14.72 -23.36
N THR A 41 -15.68 -15.56 -23.31
CA THR A 41 -16.07 -16.25 -22.10
C THR A 41 -14.97 -17.20 -21.59
N GLN A 42 -14.29 -17.91 -22.47
CA GLN A 42 -13.15 -18.79 -22.12
C GLN A 42 -11.96 -18.01 -21.59
N ILE A 43 -11.58 -16.91 -22.25
CA ILE A 43 -10.48 -16.05 -21.78
C ILE A 43 -10.80 -15.48 -20.41
N PHE A 44 -12.04 -15.02 -20.23
CA PHE A 44 -12.51 -14.46 -18.97
C PHE A 44 -12.52 -15.51 -17.84
N GLN A 45 -13.01 -16.72 -18.13
CA GLN A 45 -12.96 -17.83 -17.19
C GLN A 45 -11.53 -18.18 -16.79
N THR A 46 -10.61 -18.23 -17.75
CA THR A 46 -9.19 -18.48 -17.51
C THR A 46 -8.57 -17.40 -16.60
N VAL A 47 -8.94 -16.12 -16.79
CA VAL A 47 -8.47 -15.03 -15.91
C VAL A 47 -9.02 -15.18 -14.51
N ILE A 48 -10.31 -15.44 -14.35
CA ILE A 48 -10.97 -15.63 -13.05
C ILE A 48 -10.38 -16.82 -12.31
N ASP A 49 -10.15 -17.93 -12.98
CA ASP A 49 -9.65 -19.18 -12.36
C ASP A 49 -8.19 -19.04 -11.87
N ASN A 50 -7.43 -18.10 -12.42
CA ASN A 50 -6.06 -17.82 -12.00
C ASN A 50 -5.95 -16.76 -10.89
N LEU A 51 -7.04 -16.16 -10.44
CA LEU A 51 -7.03 -15.18 -9.36
C LEU A 51 -6.87 -15.87 -8.00
N LYS A 52 -6.05 -15.28 -7.13
CA LYS A 52 -5.81 -15.78 -5.75
C LYS A 52 -6.97 -15.49 -4.78
N PHE A 53 -7.96 -14.70 -5.18
CA PHE A 53 -9.17 -14.44 -4.39
C PHE A 53 -10.38 -15.11 -5.04
N ARG A 54 -11.33 -15.54 -4.18
CA ARG A 54 -12.55 -16.19 -4.64
C ARG A 54 -13.54 -15.16 -5.10
N ILE A 55 -14.12 -15.36 -6.29
CA ILE A 55 -15.16 -14.51 -6.86
C ILE A 55 -16.43 -15.33 -6.93
N ILE A 56 -17.50 -14.79 -6.36
CA ILE A 56 -18.83 -15.42 -6.41
C ILE A 56 -19.82 -14.37 -6.93
N LEU A 57 -20.54 -14.72 -8.00
CA LEU A 57 -21.72 -14.00 -8.48
C LEU A 57 -22.96 -14.78 -8.05
N MET A 58 -23.87 -14.11 -7.35
CA MET A 58 -25.12 -14.71 -6.87
C MET A 58 -26.32 -13.89 -7.32
N ASP A 59 -27.47 -14.55 -7.55
CA ASP A 59 -28.76 -13.88 -7.73
C ASP A 59 -29.36 -13.42 -6.39
N GLN A 60 -30.51 -12.76 -6.45
CA GLN A 60 -31.22 -12.26 -5.26
C GLN A 60 -31.71 -13.38 -4.32
N ILE A 61 -31.88 -14.58 -4.83
CA ILE A 61 -32.39 -15.76 -4.09
C ILE A 61 -31.21 -16.54 -3.46
N GLY A 62 -29.97 -16.19 -3.82
CA GLY A 62 -28.76 -16.82 -3.31
C GLY A 62 -28.30 -18.02 -4.13
N ASN A 63 -28.74 -18.15 -5.40
CA ASN A 63 -28.17 -19.11 -6.33
C ASN A 63 -26.84 -18.58 -6.86
N VAL A 64 -25.83 -19.43 -6.87
CA VAL A 64 -24.51 -19.12 -7.40
C VAL A 64 -24.51 -19.24 -8.92
N ILE A 65 -24.19 -18.16 -9.60
CA ILE A 65 -24.08 -18.09 -11.07
C ILE A 65 -22.63 -18.38 -11.50
N VAL A 66 -21.67 -17.79 -10.79
CA VAL A 66 -20.22 -17.96 -11.03
C VAL A 66 -19.51 -18.15 -9.69
N ASP A 67 -18.55 -19.08 -9.65
CA ASP A 67 -17.66 -19.30 -8.51
C ASP A 67 -16.34 -19.89 -9.03
N ASN A 68 -15.25 -19.12 -8.91
CA ASN A 68 -13.92 -19.55 -9.39
C ASN A 68 -13.21 -20.51 -8.44
N ARG A 69 -13.76 -20.80 -7.26
CA ARG A 69 -13.24 -21.75 -6.27
C ARG A 69 -11.73 -21.61 -6.01
N ALA A 70 -11.20 -20.40 -6.05
CA ALA A 70 -9.76 -20.13 -5.91
C ALA A 70 -9.13 -20.70 -4.63
N PHE A 71 -9.95 -20.99 -3.60
CA PHE A 71 -9.56 -21.71 -2.39
C PHE A 71 -10.78 -22.39 -1.76
N GLU A 72 -10.53 -23.44 -0.97
CA GLU A 72 -11.59 -24.17 -0.27
C GLU A 72 -11.97 -23.48 1.05
N ILE A 73 -13.27 -23.52 1.36
CA ILE A 73 -13.83 -23.04 2.61
C ILE A 73 -14.37 -24.26 3.36
N THR A 74 -13.89 -24.44 4.59
CA THR A 74 -14.18 -25.66 5.39
C THR A 74 -15.64 -25.80 5.80
N ASP A 75 -16.40 -24.70 5.91
CA ASP A 75 -17.82 -24.70 6.28
C ASP A 75 -18.66 -23.94 5.25
N HIS A 76 -19.06 -24.67 4.22
CA HIS A 76 -19.86 -24.11 3.11
C HIS A 76 -21.23 -23.59 3.53
N GLN A 77 -21.86 -24.21 4.55
CA GLN A 77 -23.19 -23.77 4.99
C GLN A 77 -23.15 -22.44 5.71
N THR A 78 -22.25 -22.27 6.64
CA THR A 78 -22.03 -21.00 7.35
C THR A 78 -21.57 -19.94 6.37
N PHE A 79 -20.67 -20.27 5.45
CA PHE A 79 -20.20 -19.34 4.42
C PHE A 79 -21.33 -18.81 3.55
N LYS A 80 -22.19 -19.68 3.03
CA LYS A 80 -23.34 -19.26 2.21
C LYS A 80 -24.30 -18.37 3.02
N LYS A 81 -24.55 -18.68 4.30
CA LYS A 81 -25.38 -17.83 5.17
C LYS A 81 -24.77 -16.44 5.35
N GLU A 82 -23.45 -16.35 5.56
CA GLU A 82 -22.78 -15.06 5.70
C GLU A 82 -22.86 -14.22 4.43
N LEU A 83 -22.73 -14.80 3.22
CA LEU A 83 -22.92 -14.07 1.97
C LEU A 83 -24.34 -13.53 1.83
N LEU A 84 -25.34 -14.33 2.19
CA LEU A 84 -26.74 -13.90 2.12
C LEU A 84 -27.05 -12.73 3.06
N LEU A 85 -26.34 -12.57 4.17
CA LEU A 85 -26.49 -11.43 5.08
C LEU A 85 -26.04 -10.10 4.47
N PHE A 86 -25.19 -10.11 3.43
CA PHE A 86 -24.78 -8.92 2.71
C PHE A 86 -25.86 -8.41 1.73
N ILE A 87 -26.72 -9.28 1.23
CA ILE A 87 -27.71 -8.92 0.19
C ILE A 87 -28.63 -7.76 0.61
N PRO A 88 -29.26 -7.75 1.81
CA PRO A 88 -30.10 -6.65 2.24
C PRO A 88 -29.35 -5.30 2.33
N VAL A 89 -28.06 -5.34 2.73
CA VAL A 89 -27.23 -4.14 2.81
C VAL A 89 -26.87 -3.64 1.41
N LEU A 90 -26.53 -4.56 0.49
CA LEU A 90 -26.19 -4.23 -0.90
C LEU A 90 -27.38 -3.73 -1.72
N LEU A 91 -28.60 -4.05 -1.30
CA LEU A 91 -29.81 -3.46 -1.89
C LEU A 91 -29.99 -1.99 -1.51
N GLN A 92 -29.49 -1.59 -0.34
CA GLN A 92 -29.54 -0.20 0.13
C GLN A 92 -28.29 0.60 -0.29
N GLN A 93 -27.14 -0.07 -0.29
CA GLN A 93 -25.84 0.50 -0.64
C GLN A 93 -25.24 -0.28 -1.81
N SER A 94 -24.61 0.39 -2.77
CA SER A 94 -24.05 -0.30 -3.95
C SER A 94 -22.86 -1.20 -3.63
N THR A 95 -22.20 -1.00 -2.48
CA THR A 95 -21.04 -1.79 -2.03
C THR A 95 -21.04 -1.94 -0.52
N ASP A 96 -20.57 -3.07 -0.01
CA ASP A 96 -20.33 -3.32 1.42
C ASP A 96 -19.10 -4.19 1.63
N ARG A 97 -18.48 -4.08 2.82
CA ARG A 97 -17.27 -4.82 3.19
C ARG A 97 -17.39 -5.35 4.61
N GLY A 98 -17.02 -6.59 4.83
CA GLY A 98 -17.00 -7.18 6.16
C GLY A 98 -15.94 -8.26 6.32
N CYS A 99 -15.46 -8.42 7.56
CA CYS A 99 -14.56 -9.50 7.95
C CYS A 99 -15.35 -10.51 8.77
N LYS A 100 -15.24 -11.80 8.42
CA LYS A 100 -15.98 -12.89 9.05
C LYS A 100 -15.03 -14.05 9.39
N LYS A 101 -15.37 -14.78 10.43
CA LYS A 101 -14.68 -16.03 10.78
C LYS A 101 -15.60 -17.20 10.45
N ILE A 102 -15.15 -18.07 9.56
CA ILE A 102 -15.89 -19.25 9.13
C ILE A 102 -15.08 -20.49 9.46
N GLY A 103 -15.58 -21.28 10.42
CA GLY A 103 -14.81 -22.37 11.00
C GLY A 103 -13.51 -21.86 11.64
N THR A 104 -12.39 -22.35 11.15
CA THR A 104 -11.04 -21.90 11.56
C THR A 104 -10.46 -20.81 10.68
N GLN A 105 -11.13 -20.41 9.60
CA GLN A 105 -10.65 -19.46 8.60
C GLN A 105 -11.25 -18.09 8.85
N GLY A 106 -10.39 -17.06 8.93
CA GLY A 106 -10.81 -15.67 8.77
C GLY A 106 -10.94 -15.35 7.29
N ILE A 107 -12.05 -14.75 6.90
CA ILE A 107 -12.26 -14.29 5.53
C ILE A 107 -12.68 -12.83 5.53
N GLU A 108 -12.29 -12.13 4.50
CA GLU A 108 -12.80 -10.81 4.18
C GLU A 108 -13.69 -10.92 2.95
N ILE A 109 -14.84 -10.30 3.03
CA ILE A 109 -15.86 -10.30 1.99
C ILE A 109 -16.10 -8.87 1.57
N ILE A 110 -16.00 -8.60 0.27
CA ILE A 110 -16.42 -7.33 -0.32
C ILE A 110 -17.53 -7.65 -1.30
N GLY A 111 -18.72 -7.14 -1.02
CA GLY A 111 -19.89 -7.29 -1.85
C GLY A 111 -20.13 -6.06 -2.71
N LYS A 112 -20.60 -6.26 -3.93
CA LYS A 112 -21.05 -5.22 -4.84
C LYS A 112 -22.31 -5.64 -5.56
N ARG A 113 -23.31 -4.75 -5.61
CA ARG A 113 -24.51 -4.93 -6.46
C ARG A 113 -24.14 -4.67 -7.91
N VAL A 114 -24.50 -5.56 -8.81
CA VAL A 114 -24.28 -5.50 -10.25
C VAL A 114 -25.56 -5.91 -10.98
N SER A 115 -25.79 -5.36 -12.16
CA SER A 115 -26.86 -5.85 -13.03
C SER A 115 -26.29 -6.95 -13.93
N TYR A 116 -26.94 -8.09 -14.00
CA TYR A 116 -26.58 -9.19 -14.90
C TYR A 116 -27.85 -9.78 -15.52
N ARG A 117 -27.94 -9.78 -16.86
CA ARG A 117 -29.14 -10.21 -17.64
C ARG A 117 -30.42 -9.52 -17.19
N ASN A 118 -30.37 -8.20 -17.00
CA ASN A 118 -31.44 -7.36 -16.50
C ASN A 118 -32.01 -7.75 -15.13
N GLN A 119 -31.21 -8.45 -14.32
CA GLN A 119 -31.56 -8.79 -12.95
C GLN A 119 -30.47 -8.25 -12.00
N ASP A 120 -30.89 -7.85 -10.80
CA ASP A 120 -29.92 -7.49 -9.75
C ASP A 120 -29.22 -8.75 -9.26
N CYS A 121 -27.91 -8.74 -9.38
CA CYS A 121 -27.01 -9.77 -8.87
C CYS A 121 -26.02 -9.18 -7.90
N PHE A 122 -25.37 -10.03 -7.11
CA PHE A 122 -24.41 -9.65 -6.10
C PHE A 122 -23.09 -10.33 -6.37
N LEU A 123 -22.06 -9.51 -6.60
CA LEU A 123 -20.70 -9.94 -6.86
C LEU A 123 -19.91 -9.84 -5.58
N PHE A 124 -19.37 -10.95 -5.12
CA PHE A 124 -18.55 -11.04 -3.92
C PHE A 124 -17.10 -11.34 -4.28
N PHE A 125 -16.20 -10.54 -3.73
CA PHE A 125 -14.76 -10.80 -3.72
C PHE A 125 -14.38 -11.25 -2.32
N ILE A 126 -13.84 -12.45 -2.22
CA ILE A 126 -13.52 -13.09 -0.95
C ILE A 126 -12.03 -13.39 -0.92
N SER A 127 -11.37 -13.00 0.15
CA SER A 127 -9.97 -13.29 0.42
C SER A 127 -9.80 -13.93 1.79
N LEU A 128 -8.86 -14.87 1.90
CA LEU A 128 -8.49 -15.43 3.20
C LEU A 128 -7.80 -14.35 4.04
N MET A 129 -8.24 -14.20 5.27
CA MET A 129 -7.46 -13.48 6.27
C MET A 129 -6.39 -14.43 6.78
N HIS A 130 -5.15 -13.98 6.82
CA HIS A 130 -4.08 -14.80 7.37
C HIS A 130 -4.39 -15.20 8.81
N LYS A 131 -4.35 -16.50 9.08
CA LYS A 131 -4.62 -17.04 10.42
C LYS A 131 -3.60 -16.48 11.41
N GLY A 132 -4.08 -15.75 12.39
CA GLY A 132 -3.35 -15.54 13.64
C GLY A 132 -2.63 -14.22 13.81
N TYR A 133 -2.49 -13.39 12.78
CA TYR A 133 -1.91 -12.05 12.92
C TYR A 133 -2.98 -10.98 12.81
N ALA A 134 -3.56 -10.59 13.94
CA ALA A 134 -4.39 -9.39 13.99
C ALA A 134 -3.49 -8.19 13.71
N SER A 135 -3.83 -7.38 12.69
CA SER A 135 -3.16 -6.12 12.41
C SER A 135 -3.18 -5.25 13.66
N GLN A 136 -2.01 -4.92 14.19
CA GLN A 136 -1.82 -4.07 15.36
C GLN A 136 -0.86 -2.93 14.99
N ALA A 137 -0.72 -1.96 15.86
CA ALA A 137 0.10 -0.77 15.57
C ALA A 137 1.56 -1.08 15.19
N ASP A 138 2.13 -2.19 15.69
CA ASP A 138 3.51 -2.62 15.46
C ASP A 138 3.70 -3.40 14.15
N ILE A 139 2.72 -4.24 13.77
CA ILE A 139 2.75 -5.02 12.53
C ILE A 139 1.40 -4.95 11.87
N THR A 140 1.37 -4.46 10.66
CA THR A 140 0.20 -4.41 9.81
C THR A 140 0.41 -5.27 8.58
N ILE A 141 -0.58 -6.11 8.27
CA ILE A 141 -0.64 -6.81 6.98
C ILE A 141 -1.59 -5.99 6.11
N GLU A 142 -1.01 -5.29 5.17
CA GLU A 142 -1.77 -4.45 4.25
C GLU A 142 -2.02 -5.23 2.96
N LYS A 143 -3.22 -5.11 2.47
CA LYS A 143 -3.52 -5.60 1.13
C LYS A 143 -2.95 -4.63 0.10
N PRO A 144 -2.52 -5.13 -1.07
CA PRO A 144 -1.71 -4.38 -2.04
C PRO A 144 -2.25 -3.03 -2.50
N LEU A 145 -3.42 -2.60 -2.05
CA LEU A 145 -4.19 -1.50 -2.67
C LEU A 145 -4.70 -0.42 -1.74
N SER A 146 -4.32 -0.45 -0.47
CA SER A 146 -4.73 0.61 0.45
C SER A 146 -3.96 1.93 0.23
N VAL A 147 -2.83 1.90 -0.47
CA VAL A 147 -2.00 3.09 -0.70
C VAL A 147 -1.76 3.30 -2.20
N THR A 148 -2.67 4.02 -2.84
CA THR A 148 -2.44 4.52 -4.20
C THR A 148 -1.63 5.80 -4.11
N LEU A 149 -0.33 5.71 -4.40
CA LEU A 149 0.51 6.90 -4.58
C LEU A 149 0.17 7.55 -5.91
N SER A 150 0.06 8.88 -5.93
CA SER A 150 -0.14 9.57 -7.20
C SER A 150 1.11 9.43 -8.09
N PRO A 151 0.94 9.25 -9.40
CA PRO A 151 2.06 9.19 -10.33
C PRO A 151 2.97 10.42 -10.23
N GLU A 152 2.39 11.60 -9.99
CA GLU A 152 3.11 12.86 -9.84
C GLU A 152 4.06 12.82 -8.64
N PHE A 153 3.63 12.24 -7.52
CA PHE A 153 4.48 12.08 -6.33
C PHE A 153 5.73 11.26 -6.65
N ILE A 154 5.56 10.14 -7.33
CA ILE A 154 6.66 9.26 -7.72
C ILE A 154 7.58 9.94 -8.72
N ASN A 155 7.01 10.64 -9.72
CA ASN A 155 7.80 11.36 -10.73
C ASN A 155 8.66 12.45 -10.08
N THR A 156 8.12 13.22 -9.12
CA THR A 156 8.89 14.23 -8.38
C THR A 156 10.01 13.57 -7.55
N LEU A 157 9.71 12.44 -6.90
CA LEU A 157 10.72 11.70 -6.13
C LEU A 157 11.85 11.15 -7.02
N GLN A 158 11.53 10.63 -8.21
CA GLN A 158 12.50 10.14 -9.19
C GLN A 158 13.34 11.27 -9.80
N LYS A 159 12.72 12.43 -10.10
CA LYS A 159 13.40 13.63 -10.57
C LYS A 159 14.50 14.07 -9.59
N ASN A 160 14.20 14.02 -8.29
CA ASN A 160 15.14 14.39 -7.24
C ASN A 160 16.20 13.32 -6.97
N ASN A 161 15.92 12.07 -7.32
CA ASN A 161 16.82 10.97 -7.03
C ASN A 161 16.80 9.92 -8.16
N PRO A 162 17.73 10.00 -9.14
CA PRO A 162 17.83 9.03 -10.23
C PRO A 162 18.04 7.57 -9.76
N ARG A 163 18.57 7.38 -8.53
CA ARG A 163 18.76 6.03 -7.96
C ARG A 163 17.42 5.34 -7.69
N VAL A 164 16.37 6.11 -7.40
CA VAL A 164 15.00 5.57 -7.24
C VAL A 164 14.55 4.90 -8.53
N GLN A 165 14.77 5.54 -9.69
CA GLN A 165 14.44 4.96 -10.99
C GLN A 165 15.23 3.70 -11.27
N ALA A 166 16.55 3.72 -11.05
CA ALA A 166 17.41 2.56 -11.29
C ALA A 166 16.99 1.34 -10.44
N VAL A 167 16.64 1.55 -9.16
CA VAL A 167 16.13 0.48 -8.29
C VAL A 167 14.76 -0.01 -8.76
N ALA A 168 13.87 0.90 -9.16
CA ALA A 168 12.56 0.54 -9.70
C ALA A 168 12.64 -0.35 -10.94
N GLU A 169 13.58 -0.07 -11.85
CA GLU A 169 13.84 -0.88 -13.05
C GLU A 169 14.31 -2.30 -12.68
N ILE A 170 15.23 -2.42 -11.71
CA ILE A 170 15.70 -3.72 -11.21
C ILE A 170 14.55 -4.52 -10.60
N VAL A 171 13.72 -3.89 -9.74
CA VAL A 171 12.57 -4.55 -9.11
C VAL A 171 11.57 -5.04 -10.17
N THR A 172 11.26 -4.21 -11.17
CA THR A 172 10.33 -4.56 -12.26
C THR A 172 10.85 -5.72 -13.11
N ALA A 173 12.14 -5.75 -13.39
CA ALA A 173 12.76 -6.80 -14.19
C ALA A 173 12.85 -8.14 -13.44
N SER A 174 12.96 -8.12 -12.12
CA SER A 174 13.24 -9.29 -11.29
C SER A 174 11.97 -10.11 -10.99
N VAL A 175 12.09 -11.43 -10.94
CA VAL A 175 11.06 -12.33 -10.41
C VAL A 175 11.12 -12.33 -8.88
N SER A 176 12.33 -12.42 -8.33
CA SER A 176 12.60 -12.26 -6.89
C SER A 176 13.53 -11.05 -6.73
N PRO A 177 12.98 -9.85 -6.43
CA PRO A 177 13.80 -8.66 -6.30
C PRO A 177 14.77 -8.78 -5.11
N PRO A 178 16.03 -8.33 -5.26
CA PRO A 178 16.97 -8.32 -4.15
C PRO A 178 16.53 -7.34 -3.06
N PRO A 179 16.95 -7.55 -1.79
CA PRO A 179 16.64 -6.65 -0.68
C PRO A 179 17.04 -5.20 -0.95
N VAL A 180 16.15 -4.26 -0.56
CA VAL A 180 16.34 -2.81 -0.74
C VAL A 180 16.41 -2.12 0.61
N LEU A 181 17.48 -1.36 0.86
CA LEU A 181 17.63 -0.48 2.02
C LEU A 181 17.36 0.97 1.60
N ILE A 182 16.36 1.59 2.22
CA ILE A 182 15.99 2.99 2.00
C ILE A 182 16.50 3.81 3.19
N LEU A 183 17.42 4.71 2.93
CA LEU A 183 18.02 5.61 3.91
C LEU A 183 17.43 7.02 3.77
N GLY A 184 17.33 7.74 4.85
CA GLY A 184 16.89 9.13 4.85
C GLY A 184 16.36 9.58 6.19
N GLU A 185 16.24 10.88 6.35
CA GLU A 185 15.65 11.50 7.55
C GLU A 185 14.18 11.14 7.71
N TYR A 186 13.62 11.46 8.88
CA TYR A 186 12.19 11.30 9.11
C TYR A 186 11.38 12.12 8.09
N GLY A 187 10.31 11.53 7.58
CA GLY A 187 9.38 12.21 6.68
C GLY A 187 9.85 12.41 5.24
N THR A 188 11.01 11.86 4.82
CA THR A 188 11.51 11.98 3.43
C THR A 188 10.78 11.12 2.40
N GLY A 189 9.78 10.32 2.81
CA GLY A 189 9.00 9.49 1.90
C GLY A 189 9.46 8.03 1.80
N LYS A 190 10.25 7.52 2.78
CA LYS A 190 10.76 6.13 2.78
C LYS A 190 9.65 5.08 2.63
N SER A 191 8.58 5.22 3.40
CA SER A 191 7.45 4.28 3.34
C SER A 191 6.69 4.40 2.00
N SER A 192 6.54 5.61 1.46
CA SER A 192 5.95 5.82 0.13
C SER A 192 6.76 5.12 -0.96
N LEU A 193 8.10 5.21 -0.89
CA LEU A 193 8.96 4.49 -1.82
C LEU A 193 8.83 2.97 -1.65
N ALA A 194 8.71 2.47 -0.42
CA ALA A 194 8.50 1.03 -0.18
C ALA A 194 7.19 0.52 -0.80
N TYR A 195 6.09 1.27 -0.67
CA TYR A 195 4.82 0.96 -1.34
C TYR A 195 4.94 1.00 -2.86
N TYR A 196 5.62 2.00 -3.40
CA TYR A 196 5.86 2.09 -4.85
C TYR A 196 6.62 0.87 -5.37
N LEU A 197 7.74 0.51 -4.74
CA LEU A 197 8.54 -0.65 -5.12
C LEU A 197 7.75 -1.97 -5.01
N HIS A 198 6.90 -2.10 -3.99
CA HIS A 198 5.99 -3.23 -3.87
C HIS A 198 5.04 -3.33 -5.07
N GLY A 199 4.44 -2.20 -5.50
CA GLY A 199 3.51 -2.15 -6.64
C GLY A 199 4.15 -2.51 -7.99
N LEU A 200 5.49 -2.41 -8.10
CA LEU A 200 6.22 -2.76 -9.32
C LEU A 200 6.51 -4.26 -9.49
N ARG A 201 6.24 -5.07 -8.45
CA ARG A 201 6.50 -6.51 -8.51
C ARG A 201 5.64 -7.20 -9.57
N LYS A 202 6.16 -8.29 -10.13
CA LYS A 202 5.40 -9.19 -11.03
C LYS A 202 4.20 -9.85 -10.33
N GLU A 203 4.21 -9.89 -9.00
CA GLU A 203 3.11 -10.37 -8.15
C GLU A 203 2.50 -9.20 -7.33
N PRO A 204 1.74 -8.30 -7.95
CA PRO A 204 1.21 -7.12 -7.28
C PRO A 204 0.15 -7.44 -6.20
N MET A 205 -0.39 -8.66 -6.22
CA MET A 205 -1.37 -9.15 -5.23
C MET A 205 -0.73 -9.79 -4.00
N ALA A 206 0.61 -9.82 -3.95
CA ALA A 206 1.32 -10.34 -2.78
C ALA A 206 1.03 -9.47 -1.54
N PRO A 207 0.93 -10.05 -0.34
CA PRO A 207 0.74 -9.26 0.88
C PRO A 207 1.90 -8.30 1.14
N PHE A 208 1.60 -7.09 1.60
CA PHE A 208 2.56 -6.14 2.11
C PHE A 208 2.53 -6.18 3.64
N ILE A 209 3.60 -6.70 4.24
CA ILE A 209 3.74 -6.81 5.68
C ILE A 209 4.57 -5.64 6.18
N PHE A 210 3.91 -4.69 6.84
CA PHE A 210 4.52 -3.50 7.40
C PHE A 210 4.89 -3.76 8.86
N VAL A 211 6.18 -3.68 9.19
CA VAL A 211 6.71 -3.88 10.54
C VAL A 211 7.33 -2.58 11.04
N ARG A 212 6.76 -2.00 12.09
CA ARG A 212 7.32 -0.83 12.78
C ARG A 212 8.29 -1.28 13.86
N CYS A 213 9.57 -1.28 13.55
CA CYS A 213 10.61 -1.84 14.42
C CYS A 213 10.72 -1.13 15.77
N ASN A 214 10.37 0.16 15.84
CA ASN A 214 10.35 0.96 17.07
C ASN A 214 9.21 0.61 18.03
N LEU A 215 8.14 -0.04 17.56
CA LEU A 215 6.98 -0.42 18.37
C LEU A 215 6.98 -1.91 18.74
N LEU A 216 7.94 -2.68 18.22
CA LEU A 216 7.95 -4.13 18.34
C LEU A 216 8.29 -4.57 19.76
N THR A 217 7.37 -5.30 20.41
CA THR A 217 7.61 -5.96 21.68
C THR A 217 8.18 -7.37 21.47
N ARG A 218 8.92 -7.91 22.47
CA ARG A 218 9.46 -9.28 22.43
C ARG A 218 8.39 -10.34 22.18
N LYS A 219 7.22 -10.20 22.79
CA LYS A 219 6.10 -11.14 22.60
C LYS A 219 5.62 -11.15 21.14
N ARG A 220 5.52 -9.97 20.54
CA ARG A 220 5.08 -9.82 19.14
C ARG A 220 6.13 -10.33 18.17
N TRP A 221 7.39 -10.06 18.45
CA TRP A 221 8.51 -10.58 17.69
C TRP A 221 8.53 -12.10 17.63
N ASN A 222 8.40 -12.78 18.79
CA ASN A 222 8.34 -14.23 18.85
C ASN A 222 7.18 -14.80 18.03
N ALA A 223 5.99 -14.17 18.10
CA ALA A 223 4.85 -14.58 17.30
C ALA A 223 5.06 -14.29 15.79
N PHE A 224 5.79 -13.25 15.45
CA PHE A 224 6.11 -12.89 14.07
C PHE A 224 7.06 -13.91 13.41
N LEU A 225 8.02 -14.45 14.14
CA LEU A 225 8.95 -15.48 13.66
C LEU A 225 8.49 -16.92 13.94
N ASP A 226 7.30 -17.12 14.51
CA ASP A 226 6.77 -18.46 14.84
C ASP A 226 6.61 -19.32 13.59
N LYS A 227 7.17 -20.54 13.60
CA LYS A 227 7.16 -21.46 12.45
C LYS A 227 5.76 -21.89 12.02
N THR A 228 4.75 -21.75 12.87
CA THR A 228 3.39 -22.24 12.60
C THR A 228 2.41 -21.12 12.30
N ALA A 229 2.57 -19.94 12.90
CA ALA A 229 1.62 -18.85 12.87
C ALA A 229 2.14 -17.57 12.20
N SER A 230 3.40 -17.55 11.77
CA SER A 230 3.99 -16.37 11.14
C SER A 230 3.34 -16.03 9.81
N PRO A 231 3.08 -14.75 9.53
CA PRO A 231 2.68 -14.31 8.20
C PRO A 231 3.75 -14.53 7.13
N LEU A 232 5.01 -14.79 7.54
CA LEU A 232 6.14 -15.10 6.65
C LEU A 232 6.19 -16.57 6.23
N ASN A 233 5.27 -17.43 6.68
CA ASN A 233 5.22 -18.83 6.27
C ASN A 233 4.68 -19.01 4.84
N GLU A 234 3.94 -18.01 4.35
CA GLU A 234 3.49 -17.98 2.97
C GLU A 234 4.56 -17.33 2.07
N ASN A 235 4.78 -17.89 0.90
CA ASN A 235 5.76 -17.33 -0.04
C ASN A 235 5.24 -16.07 -0.75
N GLY A 236 6.15 -15.23 -1.20
CA GLY A 236 5.85 -14.15 -2.13
C GLY A 236 5.38 -12.85 -1.50
N CYS A 237 5.42 -12.65 -0.17
CA CYS A 237 5.08 -11.34 0.43
C CYS A 237 6.17 -10.29 0.20
N THR A 238 5.81 -9.01 0.38
CA THR A 238 6.79 -7.93 0.64
C THR A 238 6.86 -7.70 2.14
N LEU A 239 8.06 -7.79 2.69
CA LEU A 239 8.34 -7.47 4.09
C LEU A 239 8.99 -6.09 4.17
N TYR A 240 8.26 -5.11 4.71
CA TYR A 240 8.80 -3.77 4.95
C TYR A 240 9.13 -3.57 6.43
N LEU A 241 10.41 -3.40 6.73
CA LEU A 241 10.96 -3.19 8.07
C LEU A 241 11.23 -1.70 8.26
N GLU A 242 10.27 -0.98 8.84
CA GLU A 242 10.40 0.46 9.06
C GLU A 242 11.29 0.75 10.25
N ASN A 243 12.26 1.67 10.04
CA ASN A 243 13.22 2.11 11.06
C ASN A 243 13.96 0.94 11.72
N ILE A 244 14.50 0.04 10.90
CA ILE A 244 15.17 -1.19 11.36
C ILE A 244 16.31 -0.94 12.32
N HIS A 245 16.94 0.22 12.29
CA HIS A 245 18.01 0.63 13.19
C HIS A 245 17.55 0.82 14.64
N LEU A 246 16.22 0.93 14.88
CA LEU A 246 15.64 1.01 16.22
C LEU A 246 15.30 -0.37 16.80
N LEU A 247 15.56 -1.44 16.05
CA LEU A 247 15.39 -2.80 16.56
C LEU A 247 16.49 -3.12 17.58
N PRO A 248 16.15 -3.66 18.78
CA PRO A 248 17.16 -4.11 19.75
C PRO A 248 18.16 -5.09 19.15
N ILE A 249 19.41 -5.03 19.60
CA ILE A 249 20.54 -5.85 19.06
C ILE A 249 20.21 -7.34 19.05
N GLU A 250 19.57 -7.86 20.09
CA GLU A 250 19.20 -9.26 20.19
C GLU A 250 18.20 -9.64 19.08
N LEU A 251 17.26 -8.74 18.78
CA LEU A 251 16.28 -8.96 17.71
C LEU A 251 16.91 -8.80 16.32
N GLN A 252 17.93 -7.95 16.18
CA GLN A 252 18.71 -7.86 14.94
C GLN A 252 19.46 -9.16 14.66
N GLN A 253 20.05 -9.81 15.70
CA GLN A 253 20.70 -11.12 15.59
C GLN A 253 19.71 -12.20 15.13
N GLU A 254 18.54 -12.26 15.78
CA GLU A 254 17.50 -13.22 15.44
C GLU A 254 16.96 -13.03 14.02
N LEU A 255 16.75 -11.77 13.60
CA LEU A 255 16.31 -11.46 12.23
C LEU A 255 17.36 -11.90 11.20
N SER A 256 18.63 -11.61 11.46
CA SER A 256 19.73 -12.01 10.59
C SER A 256 19.80 -13.54 10.45
N ALA A 257 19.68 -14.27 11.56
CA ALA A 257 19.63 -15.73 11.56
C ALA A 257 18.39 -16.25 10.80
N TYR A 258 17.20 -15.68 11.06
CA TYR A 258 15.97 -16.05 10.38
C TYR A 258 16.06 -15.87 8.85
N ILE A 259 16.63 -14.76 8.39
CA ILE A 259 16.78 -14.51 6.93
C ILE A 259 17.63 -15.62 6.29
N VAL A 260 18.71 -16.03 6.96
CA VAL A 260 19.61 -17.09 6.46
C VAL A 260 18.93 -18.45 6.53
N ASP A 261 18.41 -18.85 7.71
CA ASP A 261 17.90 -20.20 7.97
C ASP A 261 16.65 -20.51 7.13
N SER A 262 15.83 -19.50 6.89
CA SER A 262 14.58 -19.65 6.13
C SER A 262 14.71 -19.26 4.65
N ALA A 263 15.89 -18.80 4.19
CA ALA A 263 16.09 -18.20 2.88
C ALA A 263 15.02 -17.12 2.56
N ALA A 264 14.70 -16.27 3.56
CA ALA A 264 13.61 -15.31 3.48
C ALA A 264 13.82 -14.29 2.35
N ASP A 265 15.05 -13.91 2.05
CA ASP A 265 15.46 -13.03 0.97
C ASP A 265 15.21 -13.60 -0.44
N GLN A 266 15.06 -14.93 -0.55
CA GLN A 266 14.68 -15.61 -1.80
C GLN A 266 13.16 -15.78 -1.93
N ARG A 267 12.45 -15.93 -0.80
CA ARG A 267 11.01 -16.17 -0.75
C ARG A 267 10.19 -14.88 -0.71
N HIS A 268 10.74 -13.81 -0.16
CA HIS A 268 10.07 -12.54 0.08
C HIS A 268 10.87 -11.38 -0.51
N PHE A 269 10.18 -10.35 -0.92
CA PHE A 269 10.83 -9.08 -1.23
C PHE A 269 11.02 -8.29 0.07
N ILE A 270 12.28 -8.18 0.52
CA ILE A 270 12.62 -7.46 1.75
C ILE A 270 12.93 -6.01 1.41
N ILE A 271 12.23 -5.10 2.04
CA ILE A 271 12.52 -3.66 2.03
C ILE A 271 12.77 -3.24 3.48
N ALA A 272 13.85 -2.54 3.74
CA ALA A 272 14.12 -1.97 5.05
C ALA A 272 14.31 -0.46 4.94
N SER A 273 13.95 0.28 5.98
CA SER A 273 14.28 1.70 6.05
C SER A 273 15.08 2.00 7.31
N ALA A 274 16.00 2.97 7.19
CA ALA A 274 16.81 3.42 8.31
C ALA A 274 17.13 4.92 8.18
N THR A 275 17.75 5.47 9.23
CA THR A 275 18.34 6.81 9.19
C THR A 275 19.55 6.85 8.23
N ASN A 276 19.89 8.03 7.72
CA ASN A 276 21.10 8.26 6.94
C ASN A 276 22.39 8.06 7.74
N ARG A 277 22.31 8.01 9.09
CA ARG A 277 23.44 7.75 10.01
C ARG A 277 23.76 6.26 10.19
N ILE A 278 23.22 5.35 9.39
CA ILE A 278 23.39 3.89 9.55
C ILE A 278 24.87 3.48 9.63
N HIS A 279 25.76 4.13 8.89
CA HIS A 279 27.20 3.84 8.94
C HIS A 279 27.83 4.20 10.30
N HIS A 280 27.36 5.26 10.96
CA HIS A 280 27.78 5.61 12.31
C HIS A 280 27.29 4.57 13.33
N LEU A 281 26.05 4.08 13.15
CA LEU A 281 25.51 3.02 14.01
C LEU A 281 26.25 1.69 13.86
N LEU A 282 26.68 1.36 12.64
CA LEU A 282 27.57 0.21 12.38
C LEU A 282 28.93 0.35 13.06
N SER A 283 29.54 1.54 13.00
CA SER A 283 30.86 1.80 13.61
C SER A 283 30.84 1.77 15.15
N ASN A 284 29.67 1.98 15.75
CA ASN A 284 29.47 1.98 17.21
C ASN A 284 28.82 0.70 17.73
N ASP A 285 28.73 -0.36 16.92
CA ASP A 285 28.09 -1.65 17.25
C ASP A 285 26.60 -1.51 17.67
N GLN A 286 25.96 -0.41 17.28
CA GLN A 286 24.53 -0.19 17.52
C GLN A 286 23.64 -0.81 16.44
N PHE A 287 24.24 -1.17 15.30
CA PHE A 287 23.60 -1.92 14.23
C PHE A 287 24.54 -3.03 13.72
N LEU A 288 23.97 -4.23 13.53
CA LEU A 288 24.79 -5.41 13.22
C LEU A 288 25.16 -5.48 11.73
N TYR A 289 26.47 -5.59 11.47
CA TYR A 289 26.99 -5.72 10.11
C TYR A 289 26.43 -6.93 9.33
N PRO A 290 26.28 -8.13 9.93
CA PRO A 290 25.65 -9.26 9.24
C PRO A 290 24.22 -8.98 8.76
N LEU A 291 23.40 -8.29 9.57
CA LEU A 291 22.05 -7.88 9.16
C LEU A 291 22.11 -6.83 8.05
N TYR A 292 22.99 -5.83 8.19
CA TYR A 292 23.18 -4.80 7.17
C TYR A 292 23.48 -5.42 5.80
N GLN A 293 24.41 -6.39 5.73
CA GLN A 293 24.75 -7.07 4.48
C GLN A 293 23.54 -7.78 3.83
N LYS A 294 22.63 -8.33 4.64
CA LYS A 294 21.46 -9.05 4.14
C LYS A 294 20.38 -8.15 3.56
N ILE A 295 20.26 -6.91 4.06
CA ILE A 295 19.18 -6.00 3.66
C ILE A 295 19.63 -4.90 2.69
N SER A 296 20.93 -4.76 2.42
CA SER A 296 21.50 -3.64 1.65
C SER A 296 22.02 -4.04 0.26
N SER A 297 21.46 -5.09 -0.35
CA SER A 297 21.82 -5.49 -1.73
C SER A 297 21.62 -4.35 -2.72
N LEU A 298 20.52 -3.63 -2.57
CA LEU A 298 20.28 -2.34 -3.22
C LEU A 298 20.07 -1.29 -2.15
N HIS A 299 20.51 -0.06 -2.38
CA HIS A 299 20.25 1.04 -1.46
C HIS A 299 19.85 2.31 -2.20
N VAL A 300 18.98 3.09 -1.56
CA VAL A 300 18.51 4.41 -1.99
C VAL A 300 18.61 5.36 -0.82
N ILE A 301 19.23 6.51 -1.02
CA ILE A 301 19.30 7.57 0.00
C ILE A 301 18.33 8.68 -0.42
N LEU A 302 17.27 8.87 0.35
CA LEU A 302 16.35 9.99 0.14
C LEU A 302 16.88 11.20 0.87
N ALA A 303 17.28 12.20 0.10
CA ALA A 303 17.76 13.46 0.65
C ALA A 303 16.61 14.26 1.27
N PRO A 304 16.89 15.10 2.26
CA PRO A 304 15.89 15.93 2.91
C PRO A 304 15.33 17.01 1.97
N LEU A 305 14.09 17.41 2.23
CA LEU A 305 13.34 18.34 1.36
C LEU A 305 14.06 19.68 1.17
N ARG A 306 14.80 20.15 2.16
CA ARG A 306 15.61 21.38 2.10
C ARG A 306 16.70 21.38 1.03
N GLU A 307 17.09 20.22 0.51
CA GLU A 307 18.05 20.08 -0.60
C GLU A 307 17.38 20.26 -1.98
N PHE A 308 16.05 20.23 -2.04
CA PHE A 308 15.27 20.35 -3.27
C PHE A 308 14.12 21.37 -3.14
N PRO A 309 14.41 22.63 -2.88
CA PRO A 309 13.37 23.67 -2.68
C PRO A 309 12.41 23.77 -3.87
N ASP A 310 12.89 23.64 -5.10
CA ASP A 310 12.07 23.67 -6.32
C ASP A 310 10.97 22.58 -6.32
N SER A 311 11.18 21.48 -5.61
CA SER A 311 10.21 20.38 -5.53
C SER A 311 9.10 20.63 -4.51
N ILE A 312 9.25 21.63 -3.64
CA ILE A 312 8.22 22.02 -2.67
C ILE A 312 6.94 22.44 -3.39
N THR A 313 7.06 23.12 -4.51
CA THR A 313 5.93 23.50 -5.36
C THR A 313 5.16 22.26 -5.83
N ASP A 314 5.87 21.28 -6.42
CA ASP A 314 5.27 20.05 -6.94
C ASP A 314 4.58 19.27 -5.81
N PHE A 315 5.27 19.04 -4.69
CA PHE A 315 4.70 18.34 -3.54
C PHE A 315 3.53 19.07 -2.90
N SER A 316 3.58 20.40 -2.81
CA SER A 316 2.48 21.21 -2.27
C SER A 316 1.22 21.06 -3.10
N GLN A 317 1.34 21.06 -4.43
CA GLN A 317 0.20 20.86 -5.33
C GLN A 317 -0.38 19.43 -5.23
N ILE A 318 0.48 18.42 -5.10
CA ILE A 318 0.07 17.03 -4.89
C ILE A 318 -0.71 16.90 -3.57
N PHE A 319 -0.18 17.47 -2.48
CA PHE A 319 -0.83 17.41 -1.17
C PHE A 319 -2.12 18.23 -1.12
N LEU A 320 -2.18 19.37 -1.82
CA LEU A 320 -3.40 20.16 -1.98
C LEU A 320 -4.50 19.34 -2.66
N THR A 321 -4.15 18.66 -3.76
CA THR A 321 -5.09 17.82 -4.49
C THR A 321 -5.61 16.66 -3.62
N ALA A 322 -4.71 16.00 -2.90
CA ALA A 322 -5.08 14.91 -1.98
C ALA A 322 -5.96 15.41 -0.82
N ALA A 323 -5.62 16.56 -0.22
CA ALA A 323 -6.39 17.15 0.87
C ALA A 323 -7.79 17.60 0.40
N ASN A 324 -7.90 18.16 -0.81
CA ASN A 324 -9.21 18.48 -1.40
C ASN A 324 -10.11 17.25 -1.51
N GLN A 325 -9.56 16.12 -1.95
CA GLN A 325 -10.31 14.86 -2.06
C GLN A 325 -10.71 14.32 -0.68
N GLU A 326 -9.77 14.32 0.27
CA GLU A 326 -9.96 13.79 1.61
C GLU A 326 -11.02 14.59 2.40
N TYR A 327 -10.96 15.94 2.32
CA TYR A 327 -11.83 16.84 3.10
C TYR A 327 -13.01 17.40 2.29
N GLN A 328 -13.21 16.91 1.06
CA GLN A 328 -14.29 17.35 0.16
C GLN A 328 -14.30 18.88 -0.04
N LYS A 329 -13.11 19.47 -0.15
CA LYS A 329 -12.88 20.88 -0.44
C LYS A 329 -12.62 21.09 -1.93
N SER A 330 -12.67 22.35 -2.38
CA SER A 330 -12.46 22.73 -3.78
C SER A 330 -11.50 23.91 -3.89
N ILE A 331 -10.40 23.86 -3.15
CA ILE A 331 -9.35 24.86 -3.17
C ILE A 331 -8.59 24.73 -4.50
N ARG A 332 -8.54 25.83 -5.29
CA ARG A 332 -7.99 25.81 -6.65
C ARG A 332 -6.46 25.88 -6.70
N GLY A 333 -5.82 26.42 -5.64
CA GLY A 333 -4.39 26.63 -5.60
C GLY A 333 -3.98 27.61 -4.51
N PHE A 334 -2.78 28.12 -4.69
CA PHE A 334 -2.15 29.08 -3.78
C PHE A 334 -2.17 30.48 -4.39
N GLU A 335 -2.34 31.50 -3.56
CA GLU A 335 -2.15 32.89 -3.93
C GLU A 335 -0.66 33.16 -4.23
N GLU A 336 -0.40 34.21 -5.02
CA GLU A 336 0.98 34.66 -5.33
C GLU A 336 1.78 34.88 -4.03
N GLY A 337 3.00 34.36 -3.98
CA GLY A 337 3.91 34.46 -2.83
C GLY A 337 3.76 33.33 -1.80
N VAL A 338 2.68 32.55 -1.79
CA VAL A 338 2.54 31.41 -0.84
C VAL A 338 3.60 30.35 -1.11
N VAL A 339 3.80 29.97 -2.38
CA VAL A 339 4.80 28.98 -2.77
C VAL A 339 6.21 29.42 -2.37
N ALA A 340 6.57 30.67 -2.67
CA ALA A 340 7.86 31.24 -2.27
C ALA A 340 8.06 31.24 -0.75
N LEU A 341 6.98 31.44 0.02
CA LEU A 341 7.01 31.33 1.47
C LEU A 341 7.28 29.89 1.91
N LEU A 342 6.67 28.89 1.26
CA LEU A 342 6.89 27.47 1.57
C LEU A 342 8.31 27.00 1.23
N GLU A 343 8.88 27.47 0.11
CA GLU A 343 10.24 27.17 -0.33
C GLU A 343 11.31 27.69 0.63
N GLN A 344 11.02 28.77 1.35
CA GLN A 344 11.93 29.38 2.33
C GLN A 344 11.91 28.64 3.69
N GLN A 345 10.97 27.72 3.93
CA GLN A 345 10.88 27.00 5.20
C GLN A 345 11.83 25.82 5.26
N HIS A 346 12.30 25.51 6.47
CA HIS A 346 13.30 24.46 6.67
C HIS A 346 12.73 23.03 6.66
N TRP A 347 11.45 22.85 6.91
CA TRP A 347 10.73 21.56 6.93
C TRP A 347 11.49 20.46 7.68
N ASN A 348 11.67 20.60 8.99
CA ASN A 348 12.48 19.72 9.84
C ASN A 348 12.07 18.23 9.75
N THR A 349 10.78 17.94 9.56
CA THR A 349 10.29 16.59 9.31
C THR A 349 9.86 16.39 7.85
N ASN A 350 10.49 17.11 6.93
CA ASN A 350 10.42 16.91 5.48
C ASN A 350 8.99 16.91 4.91
N LEU A 351 8.69 15.96 4.01
CA LEU A 351 7.38 15.83 3.35
C LEU A 351 6.23 15.58 4.34
N SER A 352 6.50 14.97 5.48
CA SER A 352 5.47 14.76 6.50
C SER A 352 4.97 16.08 7.08
N GLN A 353 5.87 17.01 7.39
CA GLN A 353 5.51 18.34 7.89
C GLN A 353 4.82 19.15 6.79
N LEU A 354 5.38 19.19 5.58
CA LEU A 354 4.76 19.89 4.46
C LEU A 354 3.34 19.38 4.20
N LYS A 355 3.13 18.06 4.18
CA LYS A 355 1.81 17.46 4.00
C LYS A 355 0.82 17.91 5.08
N THR A 356 1.21 17.80 6.35
CA THR A 356 0.36 18.22 7.48
C THR A 356 0.02 19.71 7.39
N PHE A 357 1.01 20.53 7.05
CA PHE A 357 0.82 21.97 6.89
C PHE A 357 -0.19 22.29 5.76
N ILE A 358 -0.06 21.66 4.60
CA ILE A 358 -1.01 21.84 3.49
C ILE A 358 -2.42 21.35 3.86
N GLN A 359 -2.52 20.23 4.57
CA GLN A 359 -3.81 19.73 5.07
C GLN A 359 -4.49 20.74 6.01
N GLN A 360 -3.74 21.34 6.92
CA GLN A 360 -4.25 22.39 7.82
C GLN A 360 -4.70 23.63 7.05
N LEU A 361 -3.93 24.08 6.07
CA LEU A 361 -4.31 25.19 5.20
C LEU A 361 -5.63 24.90 4.47
N VAL A 362 -5.80 23.71 3.91
CA VAL A 362 -7.03 23.32 3.22
C VAL A 362 -8.23 23.28 4.17
N LEU A 363 -8.04 22.77 5.39
CA LEU A 363 -9.10 22.72 6.40
C LEU A 363 -9.55 24.11 6.86
N THR A 364 -8.62 25.06 7.01
CA THR A 364 -8.87 26.40 7.54
C THR A 364 -9.19 27.43 6.48
N ALA A 365 -8.88 27.16 5.21
CA ALA A 365 -9.13 28.08 4.09
C ALA A 365 -10.60 28.46 3.98
N GLN A 366 -10.86 29.76 3.86
CA GLN A 366 -12.20 30.34 3.74
C GLN A 366 -12.59 30.63 2.29
N GLY A 367 -11.59 30.76 1.39
CA GLY A 367 -11.75 31.11 -0.01
C GLY A 367 -11.50 29.94 -0.97
N ALA A 368 -11.53 30.25 -2.26
CA ALA A 368 -11.20 29.31 -3.33
C ALA A 368 -9.68 29.13 -3.56
N GLN A 369 -8.85 29.93 -2.92
CA GLN A 369 -7.39 29.85 -2.92
C GLN A 369 -6.87 30.05 -1.50
N ILE A 370 -5.73 29.42 -1.20
CA ILE A 370 -5.00 29.63 0.04
C ILE A 370 -4.27 30.98 -0.06
N THR A 371 -4.58 31.88 0.86
CA THR A 371 -4.03 33.23 0.87
C THR A 371 -2.67 33.28 1.57
N LEU A 372 -1.85 34.25 1.20
CA LEU A 372 -0.55 34.47 1.85
C LEU A 372 -0.70 34.72 3.36
N LYS A 373 -1.75 35.43 3.77
CA LYS A 373 -2.05 35.72 5.18
C LYS A 373 -2.37 34.45 5.97
N GLU A 374 -3.18 33.54 5.41
CA GLU A 374 -3.50 32.25 6.05
C GLU A 374 -2.24 31.41 6.25
N ALA A 375 -1.38 31.32 5.22
CA ALA A 375 -0.12 30.59 5.28
C ALA A 375 0.85 31.18 6.33
N GLN A 376 1.02 32.50 6.35
CA GLN A 376 1.86 33.17 7.34
C GLN A 376 1.34 32.98 8.77
N THR A 377 0.03 33.09 8.98
CA THR A 377 -0.58 32.91 10.31
C THR A 377 -0.35 31.48 10.82
N LEU A 378 -0.48 30.49 9.95
CA LEU A 378 -0.27 29.08 10.33
C LEU A 378 1.21 28.81 10.65
N LEU A 379 2.16 29.34 9.86
CA LEU A 379 3.60 29.20 10.12
C LEU A 379 4.02 29.82 11.46
N LEU A 380 3.45 30.96 11.82
CA LEU A 380 3.74 31.59 13.11
C LEU A 380 3.30 30.73 14.28
N ASN A 381 2.19 30.01 14.14
CA ASN A 381 1.67 29.09 15.15
C ASN A 381 2.48 27.79 15.23
N ASP A 382 2.99 27.30 14.10
CA ASP A 382 3.78 26.04 14.02
C ASP A 382 5.19 26.22 14.60
N ASN A 383 5.80 27.41 14.48
CA ASN A 383 7.11 27.74 15.05
C ASN A 383 7.13 27.78 16.60
N THR A 384 6.01 27.50 17.27
CA THR A 384 5.97 27.40 18.74
C THR A 384 6.43 26.03 19.27
N ILE A 385 6.71 25.05 18.40
CA ILE A 385 7.26 23.75 18.81
C ILE A 385 8.80 23.88 18.85
N PRO A 386 9.45 23.66 20.03
CA PRO A 386 10.90 23.78 20.14
C PRO A 386 11.64 22.77 19.26
N PRO A 387 12.77 23.13 18.64
CA PRO A 387 13.57 22.20 17.83
C PRO A 387 14.20 21.04 18.61
N GLU A 388 14.14 21.05 19.92
CA GLU A 388 14.74 20.02 20.79
C GLU A 388 14.04 18.64 20.72
N GLU A 389 12.79 18.55 20.30
CA GLU A 389 12.10 17.25 20.15
C GLU A 389 12.41 16.52 18.83
N THR A 390 13.02 17.19 17.87
CA THR A 390 13.37 16.59 16.57
C THR A 390 14.70 15.83 16.59
N GLU A 391 15.55 16.00 17.60
CA GLU A 391 16.83 15.28 17.73
C GLU A 391 16.66 13.76 17.97
N TYR A 392 15.52 13.33 18.50
CA TYR A 392 15.20 11.91 18.75
C TYR A 392 14.63 11.19 17.53
N LEU A 393 14.28 11.91 16.45
CA LEU A 393 13.65 11.35 15.26
C LEU A 393 14.62 11.16 14.07
N ASN A 394 15.87 11.67 14.20
CA ASN A 394 16.90 11.61 13.13
C ASN A 394 18.00 10.59 13.43
#